data_8af8357a6e328b2a4298dc52fae77159
#
_entry.id   8af8357a6e328b2a4298dc52fae77159
#
_cell.length_a   1.000
_cell.length_b   1.000
_cell.length_c   1.000
_cell.angle_alpha   90.00
_cell.angle_beta   90.00
_cell.angle_gamma   90.00
#
_symmetry.space_group_name_H-M   'P 1'
#
loop_
_entity.id
_entity.type
_entity.pdbx_description
1 polymer ?
#
loop_
_entity_poly.entity_id
_entity_poly.type
_entity_poly.pdbx_seq_one_letter_code
_entity_poly.pdbx_strand_id
1 'polypeptide(L)'
;MNRRANPRYLAVVTLNRLEESEDFLKDLVDSQIQRSSLSSLDQGLYTELVFGTVRMRRSLDYALSRFSSRPLEKIQPAVLNVLRIAAYQIFYLDRIPPSAAVNEAVKLARAFGHEGTAKFTNGLLRQLLRGRDLLAYPSLEEDPVEHIGLKYSFPTWIVEQWIKWWGVEETAGLCAAMNEPPRLNIRVNTLKSSPEEVRAHLQSRGISVQSGRYLPEILEVRPAHAVVADDWLEEGRYYIQDESSALAAHALQVEPGQTVYDLCSAPGGKATHLAQLMDNQGQILAFDVSSRRLAVVQENAQRLGISIIRTQVGDATEDLGLSPVPRVLVDAPCSGLGTMGHRPDIRWRKSADEIRQLVAIQKQILSRAASYVAPGGLLLYTTCTLTKWENDEVVQWFLAEHPHFSGQPFPEEFPGGPGQPWERTLFPHRHFVDGFYMALFRK
;
A
#
# COMPACT_ATOMS: atom_id res chain seq x y z
N MET A 1 -10.23 -18.94 -28.38
CA MET A 1 -9.93 -17.77 -27.50
C MET A 1 -8.41 -17.57 -27.48
N ASN A 2 -7.92 -16.39 -27.90
CA ASN A 2 -6.50 -16.07 -27.75
C ASN A 2 -6.21 -15.82 -26.25
N ARG A 3 -5.59 -16.81 -25.58
CA ARG A 3 -5.39 -16.79 -24.13
C ARG A 3 -4.47 -15.63 -23.68
N ARG A 4 -3.47 -15.27 -24.50
CA ARG A 4 -2.49 -14.21 -24.18
C ARG A 4 -3.03 -12.79 -24.36
N ALA A 5 -4.15 -12.64 -25.07
CA ALA A 5 -4.81 -11.35 -25.32
C ALA A 5 -6.19 -11.24 -24.66
N ASN A 6 -6.51 -12.12 -23.69
CA ASN A 6 -7.79 -12.07 -23.00
C ASN A 6 -7.60 -11.63 -21.53
N PRO A 7 -8.01 -10.40 -21.16
CA PRO A 7 -7.79 -9.85 -19.82
C PRO A 7 -8.45 -10.69 -18.71
N ARG A 8 -9.63 -11.25 -18.97
CA ARG A 8 -10.36 -12.07 -17.99
C ARG A 8 -9.69 -13.44 -17.78
N TYR A 9 -9.18 -14.06 -18.86
CA TYR A 9 -8.43 -15.31 -18.74
C TYR A 9 -7.16 -15.11 -17.91
N LEU A 10 -6.41 -14.06 -18.22
CA LEU A 10 -5.17 -13.73 -17.50
C LEU A 10 -5.46 -13.36 -16.05
N ALA A 11 -6.57 -12.69 -15.75
CA ALA A 11 -6.99 -12.40 -14.39
C ALA A 11 -7.21 -13.69 -13.56
N VAL A 12 -7.89 -14.72 -14.13
CA VAL A 12 -8.03 -16.02 -13.46
C VAL A 12 -6.68 -16.68 -13.21
N VAL A 13 -5.77 -16.66 -14.20
CA VAL A 13 -4.42 -17.23 -14.06
C VAL A 13 -3.64 -16.53 -12.93
N THR A 14 -3.70 -15.20 -12.88
CA THR A 14 -3.01 -14.43 -11.84
C THR A 14 -3.59 -14.67 -10.45
N LEU A 15 -4.93 -14.73 -10.31
CA LEU A 15 -5.57 -15.03 -9.03
C LEU A 15 -5.25 -16.43 -8.52
N ASN A 16 -5.21 -17.44 -9.42
CA ASN A 16 -4.79 -18.80 -9.04
C ASN A 16 -3.35 -18.81 -8.55
N ARG A 17 -2.45 -18.11 -9.27
CA ARG A 17 -1.05 -18.02 -8.85
C ARG A 17 -0.88 -17.29 -7.52
N LEU A 18 -1.67 -16.25 -7.26
CA LEU A 18 -1.65 -15.53 -5.98
C LEU A 18 -2.02 -16.42 -4.78
N GLU A 19 -2.90 -17.41 -4.98
CA GLU A 19 -3.29 -18.38 -3.94
C GLU A 19 -2.22 -19.47 -3.71
N GLU A 20 -1.33 -19.70 -4.68
CA GLU A 20 -0.31 -20.76 -4.66
C GLU A 20 1.11 -20.24 -4.35
N SER A 21 1.34 -18.92 -4.32
CA SER A 21 2.66 -18.32 -4.14
C SER A 21 2.71 -17.25 -3.05
N GLU A 22 3.93 -16.97 -2.58
CA GLU A 22 4.25 -15.86 -1.68
C GLU A 22 4.47 -14.53 -2.44
N ASP A 23 4.39 -14.53 -3.78
CA ASP A 23 4.60 -13.35 -4.61
C ASP A 23 3.56 -12.26 -4.30
N PHE A 24 3.97 -11.00 -4.28
CA PHE A 24 3.03 -9.88 -4.11
C PHE A 24 2.13 -9.72 -5.35
N LEU A 25 0.89 -9.33 -5.12
CA LEU A 25 -0.10 -9.12 -6.18
C LEU A 25 0.42 -8.21 -7.30
N LYS A 26 1.07 -7.11 -6.94
CA LYS A 26 1.63 -6.15 -7.89
C LYS A 26 2.66 -6.81 -8.81
N ASP A 27 3.60 -7.57 -8.25
CA ASP A 27 4.67 -8.22 -9.02
C ASP A 27 4.11 -9.27 -9.98
N LEU A 28 3.08 -10.01 -9.55
CA LEU A 28 2.36 -10.94 -10.42
C LEU A 28 1.67 -10.23 -11.58
N VAL A 29 1.02 -9.10 -11.32
CA VAL A 29 0.32 -8.31 -12.34
C VAL A 29 1.32 -7.72 -13.32
N ASP A 30 2.39 -7.08 -12.86
CA ASP A 30 3.41 -6.46 -13.71
C ASP A 30 4.11 -7.51 -14.59
N SER A 31 4.51 -8.65 -14.03
CA SER A 31 5.09 -9.77 -14.76
C SER A 31 4.12 -10.35 -15.81
N GLN A 32 2.82 -10.43 -15.49
CA GLN A 32 1.84 -10.95 -16.42
C GLN A 32 1.57 -9.98 -17.58
N ILE A 33 1.53 -8.66 -17.32
CA ILE A 33 1.41 -7.63 -18.37
C ILE A 33 2.57 -7.71 -19.33
N GLN A 34 3.81 -7.77 -18.84
CA GLN A 34 5.03 -7.87 -19.67
C GLN A 34 5.03 -9.09 -20.60
N ARG A 35 4.44 -10.22 -20.15
CA ARG A 35 4.38 -11.48 -20.92
C ARG A 35 3.14 -11.60 -21.82
N SER A 36 2.20 -10.68 -21.70
CA SER A 36 0.94 -10.67 -22.44
C SER A 36 1.05 -9.93 -23.77
N SER A 37 0.00 -10.07 -24.59
CA SER A 37 -0.24 -9.24 -25.77
C SER A 37 -1.51 -8.40 -25.62
N LEU A 38 -1.75 -7.90 -24.39
CA LEU A 38 -2.88 -7.04 -24.09
C LEU A 38 -2.68 -5.64 -24.68
N SER A 39 -3.75 -5.09 -25.26
CA SER A 39 -3.81 -3.66 -25.56
C SER A 39 -3.80 -2.83 -24.25
N SER A 40 -3.47 -1.54 -24.32
CA SER A 40 -3.49 -0.66 -23.15
C SER A 40 -4.85 -0.63 -22.44
N LEU A 41 -5.95 -0.66 -23.18
CA LEU A 41 -7.30 -0.77 -22.63
C LEU A 41 -7.54 -2.10 -21.92
N ASP A 42 -7.08 -3.21 -22.52
CA ASP A 42 -7.20 -4.53 -21.89
C ASP A 42 -6.28 -4.70 -20.68
N GLN A 43 -5.11 -4.03 -20.64
CA GLN A 43 -4.26 -3.97 -19.45
C GLN A 43 -4.99 -3.27 -18.29
N GLY A 44 -5.67 -2.15 -18.57
CA GLY A 44 -6.50 -1.47 -17.58
C GLY A 44 -7.62 -2.37 -17.04
N LEU A 45 -8.35 -3.06 -17.92
CA LEU A 45 -9.39 -4.00 -17.50
C LEU A 45 -8.80 -5.18 -16.71
N TYR A 46 -7.70 -5.74 -17.16
CA TYR A 46 -7.02 -6.84 -16.47
C TYR A 46 -6.61 -6.45 -15.05
N THR A 47 -5.97 -5.29 -14.91
CA THR A 47 -5.54 -4.76 -13.61
C THR A 47 -6.74 -4.54 -12.69
N GLU A 48 -7.79 -3.89 -13.20
CA GLU A 48 -9.02 -3.66 -12.44
C GLU A 48 -9.69 -4.97 -11.98
N LEU A 49 -9.77 -5.98 -12.85
CA LEU A 49 -10.35 -7.27 -12.49
C LEU A 49 -9.55 -7.99 -11.41
N VAL A 50 -8.21 -7.94 -11.47
CA VAL A 50 -7.35 -8.60 -10.49
C VAL A 50 -7.40 -7.88 -9.15
N PHE A 51 -7.06 -6.58 -9.12
CA PHE A 51 -7.03 -5.82 -7.87
C PHE A 51 -8.40 -5.69 -7.23
N GLY A 52 -9.45 -5.44 -8.02
CA GLY A 52 -10.82 -5.32 -7.53
C GLY A 52 -11.36 -6.63 -6.97
N THR A 53 -11.09 -7.76 -7.62
CA THR A 53 -11.50 -9.07 -7.11
C THR A 53 -10.80 -9.40 -5.79
N VAL A 54 -9.51 -9.13 -5.66
CA VAL A 54 -8.76 -9.34 -4.40
C VAL A 54 -9.29 -8.39 -3.31
N ARG A 55 -9.51 -7.13 -3.63
CA ARG A 55 -10.06 -6.12 -2.71
C ARG A 55 -11.40 -6.53 -2.16
N MET A 56 -12.32 -6.98 -3.01
CA MET A 56 -13.71 -7.28 -2.65
C MET A 56 -13.95 -8.79 -2.37
N ARG A 57 -12.90 -9.59 -2.18
CA ARG A 57 -12.95 -11.05 -2.08
C ARG A 57 -14.02 -11.55 -1.10
N ARG A 58 -14.06 -11.06 0.15
CA ARG A 58 -15.01 -11.51 1.18
C ARG A 58 -16.45 -11.14 0.82
N SER A 59 -16.66 -9.93 0.31
CA SER A 59 -17.97 -9.46 -0.14
C SER A 59 -18.48 -10.30 -1.32
N LEU A 60 -17.59 -10.60 -2.27
CA LEU A 60 -17.91 -11.45 -3.43
C LEU A 60 -18.24 -12.89 -3.00
N ASP A 61 -17.45 -13.46 -2.09
CA ASP A 61 -17.68 -14.82 -1.57
C ASP A 61 -19.00 -14.89 -0.78
N TYR A 62 -19.31 -13.86 0.02
CA TYR A 62 -20.60 -13.75 0.68
C TYR A 62 -21.76 -13.74 -0.33
N ALA A 63 -21.67 -12.88 -1.35
CA ALA A 63 -22.71 -12.80 -2.37
C ALA A 63 -22.86 -14.13 -3.14
N LEU A 64 -21.77 -14.77 -3.53
CA LEU A 64 -21.79 -16.05 -4.22
C LEU A 64 -22.36 -17.17 -3.34
N SER A 65 -22.04 -17.21 -2.06
CA SER A 65 -22.53 -18.23 -1.12
C SER A 65 -24.05 -18.20 -0.94
N ARG A 66 -24.66 -17.01 -1.00
CA ARG A 66 -26.14 -16.86 -0.87
C ARG A 66 -26.91 -17.49 -2.02
N PHE A 67 -26.30 -17.67 -3.18
CA PHE A 67 -26.93 -18.22 -4.38
C PHE A 67 -26.32 -19.54 -4.83
N SER A 68 -25.25 -20.01 -4.17
CA SER A 68 -24.61 -21.28 -4.52
C SER A 68 -25.37 -22.47 -3.94
N SER A 69 -25.59 -23.50 -4.75
CA SER A 69 -26.17 -24.76 -4.32
C SER A 69 -25.20 -25.69 -3.57
N ARG A 70 -23.94 -25.28 -3.45
CA ARG A 70 -22.86 -25.99 -2.74
C ARG A 70 -21.93 -25.01 -2.00
N PRO A 71 -21.26 -25.44 -0.93
CA PRO A 71 -20.25 -24.65 -0.25
C PRO A 71 -19.14 -24.21 -1.22
N LEU A 72 -18.64 -22.97 -1.08
CA LEU A 72 -17.63 -22.41 -1.99
C LEU A 72 -16.31 -23.17 -1.92
N GLU A 73 -15.98 -23.74 -0.78
CA GLU A 73 -14.76 -24.53 -0.53
C GLU A 73 -14.74 -25.84 -1.34
N LYS A 74 -15.91 -26.29 -1.81
CA LYS A 74 -16.05 -27.46 -2.69
C LYS A 74 -16.02 -27.12 -4.17
N ILE A 75 -15.88 -25.85 -4.51
CA ILE A 75 -15.71 -25.37 -5.90
C ILE A 75 -14.22 -25.40 -6.23
N GLN A 76 -13.88 -25.93 -7.41
CA GLN A 76 -12.49 -25.88 -7.90
C GLN A 76 -11.95 -24.45 -7.86
N PRO A 77 -10.75 -24.19 -7.30
CA PRO A 77 -10.22 -22.83 -7.11
C PRO A 77 -10.28 -21.95 -8.36
N ALA A 78 -9.86 -22.46 -9.51
CA ALA A 78 -9.91 -21.70 -10.76
C ALA A 78 -11.35 -21.33 -11.17
N VAL A 79 -12.33 -22.19 -10.91
CA VAL A 79 -13.75 -21.90 -11.19
C VAL A 79 -14.31 -20.90 -10.18
N LEU A 80 -13.89 -20.97 -8.92
CA LEU A 80 -14.26 -19.99 -7.90
C LEU A 80 -13.71 -18.59 -8.28
N ASN A 81 -12.49 -18.51 -8.78
CA ASN A 81 -11.92 -17.24 -9.26
C ASN A 81 -12.64 -16.73 -10.51
N VAL A 82 -13.10 -17.59 -11.42
CA VAL A 82 -14.01 -17.19 -12.51
C VAL A 82 -15.29 -16.57 -11.97
N LEU A 83 -15.91 -17.17 -10.96
CA LEU A 83 -17.13 -16.66 -10.32
C LEU A 83 -16.90 -15.33 -9.62
N ARG A 84 -15.80 -15.19 -8.85
CA ARG A 84 -15.43 -13.93 -8.20
C ARG A 84 -15.24 -12.80 -9.21
N ILE A 85 -14.50 -13.03 -10.31
CA ILE A 85 -14.30 -12.04 -11.37
C ILE A 85 -15.62 -11.66 -12.03
N ALA A 86 -16.51 -12.60 -12.27
CA ALA A 86 -17.82 -12.32 -12.85
C ALA A 86 -18.70 -11.52 -11.89
N ALA A 87 -18.75 -11.90 -10.61
CA ALA A 87 -19.48 -11.17 -9.57
C ALA A 87 -18.92 -9.75 -9.41
N TYR A 88 -17.59 -9.58 -9.43
CA TYR A 88 -16.96 -8.25 -9.39
C TYR A 88 -17.43 -7.37 -10.55
N GLN A 89 -17.44 -7.88 -11.78
CA GLN A 89 -17.95 -7.13 -12.94
C GLN A 89 -19.44 -6.77 -12.79
N ILE A 90 -20.25 -7.66 -12.23
CA ILE A 90 -21.70 -7.46 -12.05
C ILE A 90 -21.99 -6.38 -11.00
N PHE A 91 -21.20 -6.33 -9.90
CA PHE A 91 -21.46 -5.41 -8.78
C PHE A 91 -20.75 -4.07 -8.89
N TYR A 92 -19.58 -4.02 -9.54
CA TYR A 92 -18.67 -2.87 -9.44
C TYR A 92 -18.26 -2.25 -10.79
N LEU A 93 -18.61 -2.86 -11.94
CA LEU A 93 -18.21 -2.33 -13.25
C LEU A 93 -19.43 -1.97 -14.13
N ASP A 94 -19.93 -0.75 -13.97
CA ASP A 94 -21.13 -0.27 -14.67
C ASP A 94 -20.99 -0.28 -16.20
N ARG A 95 -19.76 -0.15 -16.72
CA ARG A 95 -19.50 -0.15 -18.17
C ARG A 95 -19.58 -1.55 -18.81
N ILE A 96 -19.66 -2.62 -18.00
CA ILE A 96 -19.76 -4.00 -18.50
C ILE A 96 -21.19 -4.49 -18.31
N PRO A 97 -21.93 -4.79 -19.40
CA PRO A 97 -23.26 -5.36 -19.27
C PRO A 97 -23.20 -6.66 -18.47
N PRO A 98 -24.06 -6.85 -17.47
CA PRO A 98 -24.07 -8.08 -16.65
C PRO A 98 -24.19 -9.38 -17.45
N SER A 99 -24.96 -9.34 -18.55
CA SER A 99 -25.07 -10.50 -19.46
C SER A 99 -23.76 -10.85 -20.16
N ALA A 100 -22.94 -9.86 -20.48
CA ALA A 100 -21.61 -10.07 -21.05
C ALA A 100 -20.65 -10.70 -20.01
N ALA A 101 -20.68 -10.22 -18.74
CA ALA A 101 -19.91 -10.81 -17.66
C ALA A 101 -20.24 -12.30 -17.45
N VAL A 102 -21.54 -12.65 -17.44
CA VAL A 102 -22.00 -14.06 -17.34
C VAL A 102 -21.53 -14.88 -18.52
N ASN A 103 -21.69 -14.39 -19.76
CA ASN A 103 -21.29 -15.13 -20.96
C ASN A 103 -19.77 -15.43 -20.98
N GLU A 104 -18.95 -14.44 -20.64
CA GLU A 104 -17.49 -14.63 -20.57
C GLU A 104 -17.10 -15.60 -19.41
N ALA A 105 -17.76 -15.51 -18.26
CA ALA A 105 -17.54 -16.43 -17.15
C ALA A 105 -17.85 -17.89 -17.53
N VAL A 106 -18.93 -18.14 -18.27
CA VAL A 106 -19.28 -19.49 -18.75
C VAL A 106 -18.21 -20.04 -19.70
N LYS A 107 -17.65 -19.20 -20.60
CA LYS A 107 -16.54 -19.60 -21.47
C LYS A 107 -15.27 -19.92 -20.67
N LEU A 108 -14.96 -19.12 -19.65
CA LEU A 108 -13.82 -19.33 -18.77
C LEU A 108 -14.00 -20.60 -17.90
N ALA A 109 -15.19 -20.82 -17.33
CA ALA A 109 -15.48 -22.00 -16.55
C ALA A 109 -15.36 -23.30 -17.37
N ARG A 110 -15.67 -23.25 -18.68
CA ARG A 110 -15.39 -24.35 -19.60
C ARG A 110 -13.90 -24.55 -19.86
N ALA A 111 -13.14 -23.47 -19.92
CA ALA A 111 -11.70 -23.50 -20.22
C ALA A 111 -10.86 -23.96 -19.01
N PHE A 112 -11.26 -23.64 -17.79
CA PHE A 112 -10.59 -24.02 -16.53
C PHE A 112 -11.17 -25.28 -15.88
N GLY A 113 -12.30 -25.77 -16.36
CA GLY A 113 -12.98 -26.97 -15.86
C GLY A 113 -13.54 -27.79 -17.02
N HIS A 114 -14.85 -28.07 -16.98
CA HIS A 114 -15.55 -28.86 -17.97
C HIS A 114 -16.98 -28.34 -18.20
N GLU A 115 -17.77 -28.98 -19.06
CA GLU A 115 -19.12 -28.54 -19.42
C GLU A 115 -20.08 -28.47 -18.21
N GLY A 116 -19.91 -29.35 -17.23
CA GLY A 116 -20.68 -29.32 -15.98
C GLY A 116 -20.37 -28.04 -15.14
N THR A 117 -19.11 -27.62 -15.08
CA THR A 117 -18.73 -26.37 -14.40
C THR A 117 -19.27 -25.15 -15.12
N ALA A 118 -19.30 -25.17 -16.45
CA ALA A 118 -19.89 -24.09 -17.24
C ALA A 118 -21.41 -23.94 -16.99
N LYS A 119 -22.15 -25.09 -16.93
CA LYS A 119 -23.57 -25.08 -16.59
C LYS A 119 -23.82 -24.57 -15.16
N PHE A 120 -23.02 -25.02 -14.20
CA PHE A 120 -23.09 -24.57 -12.81
C PHE A 120 -22.84 -23.04 -12.71
N THR A 121 -21.77 -22.54 -13.32
CA THR A 121 -21.41 -21.11 -13.37
C THR A 121 -22.55 -20.27 -13.94
N ASN A 122 -23.15 -20.71 -15.07
CA ASN A 122 -24.28 -19.99 -15.66
C ASN A 122 -25.50 -19.95 -14.74
N GLY A 123 -25.85 -21.09 -14.11
CA GLY A 123 -26.97 -21.18 -13.17
C GLY A 123 -26.79 -20.24 -11.99
N LEU A 124 -25.63 -20.32 -11.32
CA LEU A 124 -25.29 -19.50 -10.15
C LEU A 124 -25.31 -18.00 -10.48
N LEU A 125 -24.60 -17.56 -11.52
CA LEU A 125 -24.51 -16.14 -11.88
C LEU A 125 -25.86 -15.57 -12.33
N ARG A 126 -26.72 -16.36 -12.96
CA ARG A 126 -28.10 -15.92 -13.28
C ARG A 126 -28.96 -15.77 -12.02
N GLN A 127 -28.79 -16.62 -11.01
CA GLN A 127 -29.47 -16.47 -9.72
C GLN A 127 -28.94 -15.22 -8.99
N LEU A 128 -27.61 -15.00 -8.96
CA LEU A 128 -27.01 -13.81 -8.42
C LEU A 128 -27.58 -12.54 -9.05
N LEU A 129 -27.68 -12.48 -10.38
CA LEU A 129 -28.25 -11.33 -11.10
C LEU A 129 -29.70 -11.03 -10.72
N ARG A 130 -30.51 -12.05 -10.53
CA ARG A 130 -31.92 -11.87 -10.15
C ARG A 130 -32.09 -11.47 -8.70
N GLY A 131 -31.19 -11.91 -7.84
CA GLY A 131 -31.26 -11.70 -6.40
C GLY A 131 -30.32 -10.60 -5.86
N ARG A 132 -29.54 -9.95 -6.71
CA ARG A 132 -28.51 -9.00 -6.26
C ARG A 132 -29.04 -7.85 -5.39
N ASP A 133 -30.23 -7.34 -5.73
CA ASP A 133 -30.86 -6.23 -5.02
C ASP A 133 -31.50 -6.65 -3.69
N LEU A 134 -31.59 -7.97 -3.45
CA LEU A 134 -32.05 -8.59 -2.20
C LEU A 134 -30.89 -9.00 -1.27
N LEU A 135 -29.65 -8.74 -1.68
CA LEU A 135 -28.48 -9.07 -0.87
C LEU A 135 -28.40 -8.07 0.29
N ALA A 136 -28.71 -8.56 1.50
CA ALA A 136 -28.62 -7.77 2.72
C ALA A 136 -27.40 -8.19 3.56
N TYR A 137 -26.70 -7.20 4.10
CA TYR A 137 -25.69 -7.41 5.13
C TYR A 137 -26.33 -7.46 6.53
N PRO A 138 -25.70 -8.09 7.54
CA PRO A 138 -26.13 -7.97 8.93
C PRO A 138 -26.35 -6.52 9.36
N SER A 139 -27.15 -6.26 10.37
CA SER A 139 -27.33 -4.91 10.88
C SER A 139 -26.01 -4.34 11.45
N LEU A 140 -25.71 -3.07 11.15
CA LEU A 140 -24.55 -2.39 11.73
C LEU A 140 -24.66 -2.25 13.25
N GLU A 141 -25.88 -2.14 13.78
CA GLU A 141 -26.15 -1.98 15.21
C GLU A 141 -26.02 -3.30 15.96
N GLU A 142 -26.47 -4.42 15.35
CA GLU A 142 -26.47 -5.75 15.98
C GLU A 142 -25.13 -6.47 15.84
N ASP A 143 -24.52 -6.40 14.65
CA ASP A 143 -23.22 -7.04 14.35
C ASP A 143 -22.35 -6.13 13.50
N PRO A 144 -21.72 -5.09 14.09
CA PRO A 144 -20.89 -4.16 13.39
C PRO A 144 -19.65 -4.81 12.72
N VAL A 145 -19.11 -5.85 13.33
CA VAL A 145 -17.92 -6.55 12.83
C VAL A 145 -18.24 -7.26 11.52
N GLU A 146 -19.32 -8.02 11.50
CA GLU A 146 -19.70 -8.77 10.31
C GLU A 146 -20.25 -7.84 9.22
N HIS A 147 -21.03 -6.80 9.60
CA HIS A 147 -21.49 -5.79 8.66
C HIS A 147 -20.33 -5.14 7.91
N ILE A 148 -19.36 -4.57 8.65
CA ILE A 148 -18.20 -3.87 8.07
C ILE A 148 -17.34 -4.85 7.28
N GLY A 149 -17.06 -6.03 7.86
CA GLY A 149 -16.24 -7.06 7.24
C GLY A 149 -16.79 -7.56 5.90
N LEU A 150 -18.09 -7.76 5.78
CA LEU A 150 -18.75 -8.20 4.55
C LEU A 150 -18.91 -7.05 3.55
N LYS A 151 -19.41 -5.90 4.00
CA LYS A 151 -19.70 -4.75 3.14
C LYS A 151 -18.45 -4.18 2.49
N TYR A 152 -17.38 -4.03 3.26
CA TYR A 152 -16.11 -3.46 2.80
C TYR A 152 -15.04 -4.50 2.50
N SER A 153 -15.36 -5.79 2.68
CA SER A 153 -14.46 -6.90 2.35
C SER A 153 -13.13 -6.87 3.14
N PHE A 154 -13.24 -6.89 4.47
CA PHE A 154 -12.10 -6.98 5.37
C PHE A 154 -12.17 -8.25 6.23
N PRO A 155 -11.02 -8.84 6.64
CA PRO A 155 -10.99 -9.94 7.61
C PRO A 155 -11.61 -9.52 8.95
N THR A 156 -12.34 -10.46 9.57
CA THR A 156 -13.00 -10.24 10.87
C THR A 156 -12.03 -9.69 11.93
N TRP A 157 -10.85 -10.31 12.08
CA TRP A 157 -9.88 -9.92 13.10
C TRP A 157 -9.36 -8.47 12.94
N ILE A 158 -9.22 -7.96 11.70
CA ILE A 158 -8.82 -6.56 11.46
C ILE A 158 -9.94 -5.63 11.92
N VAL A 159 -11.18 -5.93 11.51
CA VAL A 159 -12.35 -5.11 11.86
C VAL A 159 -12.56 -5.10 13.38
N GLU A 160 -12.49 -6.25 14.05
CA GLU A 160 -12.59 -6.34 15.52
C GLU A 160 -11.54 -5.49 16.24
N GLN A 161 -10.26 -5.56 15.79
CA GLN A 161 -9.20 -4.77 16.40
C GLN A 161 -9.38 -3.28 16.15
N TRP A 162 -9.77 -2.88 14.95
CA TRP A 162 -9.99 -1.47 14.63
C TRP A 162 -11.20 -0.89 15.36
N ILE A 163 -12.32 -1.63 15.47
CA ILE A 163 -13.47 -1.21 16.29
C ILE A 163 -13.06 -1.04 17.75
N LYS A 164 -12.26 -1.95 18.30
CA LYS A 164 -11.75 -1.87 19.67
C LYS A 164 -10.86 -0.64 19.89
N TRP A 165 -10.08 -0.23 18.89
CA TRP A 165 -9.16 0.90 19.00
C TRP A 165 -9.79 2.25 18.71
N TRP A 166 -10.71 2.31 17.75
CA TRP A 166 -11.22 3.58 17.20
C TRP A 166 -12.74 3.69 17.18
N GLY A 167 -13.46 2.61 17.44
CA GLY A 167 -14.93 2.57 17.36
C GLY A 167 -15.46 2.21 15.98
N VAL A 168 -16.76 2.00 15.93
CA VAL A 168 -17.47 1.47 14.74
C VAL A 168 -17.43 2.45 13.58
N GLU A 169 -17.74 3.72 13.81
CA GLU A 169 -17.84 4.75 12.77
C GLU A 169 -16.50 4.99 12.07
N GLU A 170 -15.43 5.18 12.87
CA GLU A 170 -14.08 5.35 12.34
C GLU A 170 -13.62 4.14 11.53
N THR A 171 -13.87 2.94 12.03
CA THR A 171 -13.52 1.70 11.33
C THR A 171 -14.27 1.57 10.01
N ALA A 172 -15.56 1.89 9.97
CA ALA A 172 -16.34 1.87 8.74
C ALA A 172 -15.82 2.89 7.71
N GLY A 173 -15.53 4.13 8.16
CA GLY A 173 -14.95 5.17 7.32
C GLY A 173 -13.59 4.78 6.75
N LEU A 174 -12.72 4.20 7.58
CA LEU A 174 -11.40 3.71 7.18
C LEU A 174 -11.49 2.58 6.14
N CYS A 175 -12.34 1.58 6.39
CA CYS A 175 -12.57 0.47 5.46
C CYS A 175 -13.16 0.95 4.12
N ALA A 176 -14.06 1.92 4.14
CA ALA A 176 -14.63 2.54 2.93
C ALA A 176 -13.54 3.25 2.11
N ALA A 177 -12.74 4.11 2.75
CA ALA A 177 -11.68 4.86 2.08
C ALA A 177 -10.60 3.96 1.45
N MET A 178 -10.24 2.86 2.11
CA MET A 178 -9.29 1.88 1.56
C MET A 178 -9.84 1.05 0.38
N ASN A 179 -11.13 1.16 0.08
CA ASN A 179 -11.73 0.55 -1.10
C ASN A 179 -11.89 1.52 -2.27
N GLU A 180 -11.76 2.82 -2.02
CA GLU A 180 -11.73 3.81 -3.11
C GLU A 180 -10.53 3.58 -4.05
N PRO A 181 -10.65 3.99 -5.31
CA PRO A 181 -9.51 3.95 -6.22
C PRO A 181 -8.31 4.70 -5.62
N PRO A 182 -7.14 4.06 -5.55
CA PRO A 182 -5.98 4.69 -4.93
C PRO A 182 -5.53 5.93 -5.71
N ARG A 183 -5.09 6.95 -4.97
CA ARG A 183 -4.51 8.16 -5.53
C ARG A 183 -3.07 7.89 -5.91
N LEU A 184 -2.63 8.35 -7.06
CA LEU A 184 -1.22 8.31 -7.39
C LEU A 184 -0.60 9.68 -7.11
N ASN A 185 0.36 9.70 -6.20
CA ASN A 185 1.16 10.87 -5.91
C ASN A 185 2.56 10.72 -6.51
N ILE A 186 3.09 11.82 -7.02
CA ILE A 186 4.48 11.96 -7.42
C ILE A 186 5.11 13.07 -6.59
N ARG A 187 6.35 12.83 -6.18
CA ARG A 187 7.22 13.85 -5.58
C ARG A 187 8.10 14.44 -6.68
N VAL A 188 7.98 15.73 -6.90
CA VAL A 188 8.85 16.48 -7.79
C VAL A 188 10.27 16.49 -7.22
N ASN A 189 11.25 16.19 -8.04
CA ASN A 189 12.65 16.32 -7.68
C ASN A 189 13.09 17.77 -7.85
N THR A 190 13.06 18.53 -6.75
CA THR A 190 13.38 19.97 -6.73
C THR A 190 14.85 20.26 -7.04
N LEU A 191 15.73 19.25 -7.09
CA LEU A 191 17.10 19.39 -7.58
C LEU A 191 17.18 19.51 -9.11
N LYS A 192 16.11 19.13 -9.83
CA LYS A 192 16.07 19.08 -11.30
C LYS A 192 14.96 19.89 -11.94
N SER A 193 13.84 20.07 -11.25
CA SER A 193 12.62 20.69 -11.81
C SER A 193 11.80 21.34 -10.70
N SER A 194 11.00 22.33 -11.06
CA SER A 194 9.98 22.88 -10.18
C SER A 194 8.65 22.12 -10.28
N PRO A 195 7.78 22.20 -9.26
CA PRO A 195 6.43 21.66 -9.33
C PRO A 195 5.62 22.21 -10.50
N GLU A 196 5.81 23.48 -10.85
CA GLU A 196 5.14 24.16 -11.96
C GLU A 196 5.55 23.58 -13.31
N GLU A 197 6.85 23.32 -13.52
CA GLU A 197 7.37 22.72 -14.76
C GLU A 197 6.84 21.29 -14.95
N VAL A 198 6.87 20.45 -13.88
CA VAL A 198 6.35 19.08 -13.94
C VAL A 198 4.85 19.09 -14.19
N ARG A 199 4.10 19.99 -13.55
CA ARG A 199 2.66 20.17 -13.77
C ARG A 199 2.37 20.51 -15.23
N ALA A 200 3.04 21.52 -15.77
CA ALA A 200 2.84 21.97 -17.15
C ALA A 200 3.14 20.84 -18.17
N HIS A 201 4.25 20.12 -17.94
CA HIS A 201 4.63 18.98 -18.76
C HIS A 201 3.55 17.88 -18.77
N LEU A 202 3.11 17.43 -17.60
CA LEU A 202 2.13 16.34 -17.49
C LEU A 202 0.76 16.76 -18.05
N GLN A 203 0.34 18.02 -17.81
CA GLN A 203 -0.91 18.57 -18.38
C GLN A 203 -0.87 18.65 -19.91
N SER A 204 0.29 18.98 -20.52
CA SER A 204 0.46 18.99 -21.95
C SER A 204 0.29 17.60 -22.60
N ARG A 205 0.51 16.54 -21.81
CA ARG A 205 0.27 15.13 -22.20
C ARG A 205 -1.13 14.63 -21.86
N GLY A 206 -2.04 15.51 -21.42
CA GLY A 206 -3.42 15.16 -21.10
C GLY A 206 -3.58 14.47 -19.73
N ILE A 207 -2.56 14.54 -18.86
CA ILE A 207 -2.60 14.01 -17.50
C ILE A 207 -3.21 15.07 -16.58
N SER A 208 -4.23 14.69 -15.80
CA SER A 208 -4.78 15.56 -14.76
C SER A 208 -3.81 15.66 -13.61
N VAL A 209 -3.51 16.89 -13.16
CA VAL A 209 -2.55 17.18 -12.10
C VAL A 209 -3.18 18.12 -11.09
N GLN A 210 -3.17 17.72 -9.82
CA GLN A 210 -3.56 18.56 -8.68
C GLN A 210 -2.36 18.73 -7.74
N SER A 211 -2.35 19.76 -6.92
CA SER A 211 -1.33 19.90 -5.85
C SER A 211 -1.56 18.83 -4.79
N GLY A 212 -0.47 18.39 -4.17
CA GLY A 212 -0.53 17.66 -2.92
C GLY A 212 -1.30 18.44 -1.85
N ARG A 213 -1.69 17.79 -0.81
CA ARG A 213 -2.48 18.39 0.26
C ARG A 213 -1.62 19.11 1.30
N TYR A 214 -0.42 18.59 1.54
CA TYR A 214 0.44 18.99 2.64
C TYR A 214 1.80 19.54 2.19
N LEU A 215 2.35 19.01 1.10
CA LEU A 215 3.70 19.31 0.64
C LEU A 215 3.68 19.94 -0.76
N PRO A 216 4.39 21.06 -0.97
CA PRO A 216 4.37 21.78 -2.26
C PRO A 216 5.01 20.98 -3.41
N GLU A 217 5.97 20.10 -3.12
CA GLU A 217 6.63 19.26 -4.11
C GLU A 217 5.84 17.99 -4.46
N ILE A 218 4.67 17.77 -3.84
CA ILE A 218 3.81 16.63 -4.15
C ILE A 218 2.71 17.03 -5.13
N LEU A 219 2.52 16.19 -6.14
CA LEU A 219 1.43 16.32 -7.11
C LEU A 219 0.61 15.04 -7.16
N GLU A 220 -0.73 15.14 -7.05
CA GLU A 220 -1.67 14.05 -7.34
C GLU A 220 -1.91 14.01 -8.84
N VAL A 221 -1.79 12.83 -9.47
CA VAL A 221 -1.81 12.66 -10.92
C VAL A 221 -2.76 11.55 -11.36
N ARG A 222 -3.44 11.74 -12.52
CA ARG A 222 -4.34 10.76 -13.12
C ARG A 222 -4.32 10.85 -14.66
N PRO A 223 -4.33 9.73 -15.40
CA PRO A 223 -4.33 8.34 -14.95
C PRO A 223 -2.90 7.83 -14.63
N ALA A 224 -2.80 6.89 -13.71
CA ALA A 224 -1.53 6.35 -13.21
C ALA A 224 -0.62 5.76 -14.32
N HIS A 225 -1.19 5.01 -15.27
CA HIS A 225 -0.43 4.36 -16.34
C HIS A 225 0.30 5.35 -17.26
N ALA A 226 -0.28 6.54 -17.48
CA ALA A 226 0.34 7.57 -18.30
C ALA A 226 1.58 8.18 -17.63
N VAL A 227 1.56 8.27 -16.29
CA VAL A 227 2.67 8.78 -15.49
C VAL A 227 3.83 7.78 -15.45
N VAL A 228 3.51 6.49 -15.32
CA VAL A 228 4.54 5.42 -15.32
C VAL A 228 5.24 5.30 -16.66
N ALA A 229 4.57 5.65 -17.75
CA ALA A 229 5.13 5.63 -19.10
C ALA A 229 5.77 6.97 -19.54
N ASP A 230 5.86 7.94 -18.64
CA ASP A 230 6.38 9.27 -18.97
C ASP A 230 7.90 9.33 -18.88
N ASP A 231 8.54 9.91 -19.89
CA ASP A 231 10.00 9.99 -19.99
C ASP A 231 10.64 10.76 -18.83
N TRP A 232 9.94 11.76 -18.27
CA TRP A 232 10.42 12.53 -17.14
C TRP A 232 10.54 11.73 -15.84
N LEU A 233 9.83 10.60 -15.72
CA LEU A 233 10.05 9.63 -14.65
C LEU A 233 11.44 9.00 -14.79
N GLU A 234 11.82 8.57 -15.99
CA GLU A 234 13.14 7.96 -16.28
C GLU A 234 14.28 9.01 -16.19
N GLU A 235 14.01 10.27 -16.54
CA GLU A 235 14.96 11.37 -16.36
C GLU A 235 15.14 11.74 -14.87
N GLY A 236 14.32 11.21 -13.97
CA GLY A 236 14.38 11.50 -12.53
C GLY A 236 13.95 12.91 -12.16
N ARG A 237 13.04 13.53 -12.93
CA ARG A 237 12.44 14.81 -12.59
C ARG A 237 11.36 14.69 -11.53
N TYR A 238 10.85 13.49 -11.32
CA TYR A 238 9.96 13.15 -10.22
C TYR A 238 10.11 11.68 -9.81
N TYR A 239 9.55 11.35 -8.67
CA TYR A 239 9.52 10.02 -8.07
C TYR A 239 8.11 9.67 -7.64
N ILE A 240 7.67 8.42 -7.83
CA ILE A 240 6.35 7.97 -7.35
C ILE A 240 6.44 7.71 -5.85
N GLN A 241 5.72 8.48 -5.06
CA GLN A 241 5.70 8.37 -3.61
C GLN A 241 4.40 8.90 -3.05
N ASP A 242 3.76 8.15 -2.13
CA ASP A 242 2.62 8.66 -1.39
C ASP A 242 3.02 9.83 -0.49
N GLU A 243 2.14 10.82 -0.38
CA GLU A 243 2.41 12.04 0.39
C GLU A 243 2.64 11.75 1.88
N SER A 244 1.97 10.71 2.44
CA SER A 244 2.21 10.29 3.83
C SER A 244 3.66 9.84 4.07
N SER A 245 4.23 9.10 3.11
CA SER A 245 5.63 8.68 3.15
C SER A 245 6.60 9.85 2.92
N ALA A 246 6.21 10.84 2.11
CA ALA A 246 7.00 12.04 1.87
C ALA A 246 7.09 12.92 3.13
N LEU A 247 6.02 13.04 3.91
CA LEU A 247 5.99 13.77 5.18
C LEU A 247 7.07 13.31 6.17
N ALA A 248 7.47 12.03 6.14
CA ALA A 248 8.52 11.51 7.01
C ALA A 248 9.89 12.20 6.81
N ALA A 249 10.22 12.60 5.58
CA ALA A 249 11.47 13.31 5.33
C ALA A 249 11.47 14.72 5.95
N HIS A 250 10.35 15.44 5.84
CA HIS A 250 10.16 16.74 6.50
C HIS A 250 10.14 16.61 8.03
N ALA A 251 9.56 15.53 8.54
CA ALA A 251 9.47 15.24 9.98
C ALA A 251 10.86 15.14 10.65
N LEU A 252 11.86 14.63 9.94
CA LEU A 252 13.23 14.45 10.48
C LEU A 252 14.02 15.76 10.57
N GLN A 253 13.55 16.87 9.97
CA GLN A 253 14.15 18.19 10.07
C GLN A 253 15.65 18.20 9.71
N VAL A 254 15.98 17.64 8.56
CA VAL A 254 17.35 17.57 8.06
C VAL A 254 17.82 18.92 7.52
N GLU A 255 19.14 19.17 7.57
CA GLU A 255 19.80 20.37 7.05
C GLU A 255 20.96 19.99 6.12
N PRO A 256 21.27 20.81 5.10
CA PRO A 256 22.44 20.59 4.27
C PRO A 256 23.73 20.42 5.07
N GLY A 257 24.59 19.48 4.65
CA GLY A 257 25.86 19.18 5.30
C GLY A 257 25.80 18.17 6.44
N GLN A 258 24.61 17.77 6.91
CA GLN A 258 24.47 16.77 7.97
C GLN A 258 24.79 15.34 7.50
N THR A 259 25.06 14.47 8.48
CA THR A 259 25.06 13.01 8.28
C THR A 259 23.76 12.43 8.81
N VAL A 260 23.12 11.60 7.99
CA VAL A 260 21.84 10.92 8.30
C VAL A 260 22.01 9.42 8.14
N TYR A 261 21.42 8.63 9.06
CA TYR A 261 21.28 7.19 8.88
C TYR A 261 19.82 6.86 8.57
N ASP A 262 19.60 6.07 7.51
CA ASP A 262 18.32 5.46 7.16
C ASP A 262 18.50 3.94 7.30
N LEU A 263 17.99 3.38 8.41
CA LEU A 263 18.30 2.02 8.82
C LEU A 263 17.48 0.93 8.12
N CYS A 264 16.41 1.30 7.39
CA CYS A 264 15.57 0.38 6.63
C CYS A 264 15.16 1.02 5.29
N SER A 265 16.17 1.37 4.47
CA SER A 265 16.03 2.38 3.44
C SER A 265 15.27 1.95 2.18
N ALA A 266 15.30 0.66 1.84
CA ALA A 266 14.79 0.23 0.52
C ALA A 266 13.26 0.33 0.38
N PRO A 267 12.78 0.86 -0.76
CA PRO A 267 13.46 1.10 -2.06
C PRO A 267 14.09 2.50 -2.23
N GLY A 268 14.27 3.29 -1.17
CA GLY A 268 14.98 4.57 -1.19
C GLY A 268 14.11 5.83 -1.34
N GLY A 269 12.79 5.70 -1.27
CA GLY A 269 11.89 6.86 -1.39
C GLY A 269 12.15 7.94 -0.34
N LYS A 270 12.36 7.54 0.94
CA LYS A 270 12.66 8.47 2.05
C LYS A 270 14.11 8.97 1.98
N ALA A 271 15.09 8.08 1.76
CA ALA A 271 16.51 8.47 1.63
C ALA A 271 16.71 9.49 0.50
N THR A 272 16.10 9.28 -0.67
CA THR A 272 16.20 10.24 -1.78
C THR A 272 15.46 11.55 -1.52
N HIS A 273 14.40 11.53 -0.72
CA HIS A 273 13.72 12.76 -0.30
C HIS A 273 14.54 13.56 0.72
N LEU A 274 15.14 12.85 1.70
CA LEU A 274 16.09 13.48 2.63
C LEU A 274 17.25 14.15 1.89
N ALA A 275 17.85 13.47 0.90
CA ALA A 275 18.90 14.04 0.07
C ALA A 275 18.44 15.30 -0.70
N GLN A 276 17.21 15.31 -1.19
CA GLN A 276 16.60 16.47 -1.84
C GLN A 276 16.46 17.64 -0.86
N LEU A 277 15.96 17.41 0.36
CA LEU A 277 15.81 18.44 1.40
C LEU A 277 17.15 18.92 1.94
N MET A 278 18.21 18.13 1.80
CA MET A 278 19.59 18.49 2.13
C MET A 278 20.33 19.20 0.97
N ASP A 279 19.63 19.59 -0.09
CA ASP A 279 20.25 20.19 -1.30
C ASP A 279 21.38 19.34 -1.88
N ASN A 280 21.29 18.00 -1.73
CA ASN A 280 22.32 17.03 -2.12
C ASN A 280 23.71 17.34 -1.49
N GLN A 281 23.73 17.85 -0.24
CA GLN A 281 24.94 18.17 0.52
C GLN A 281 24.94 17.41 1.84
N GLY A 282 26.10 16.84 2.20
CA GLY A 282 26.26 16.02 3.41
C GLY A 282 26.42 14.53 3.09
N GLN A 283 25.86 13.66 3.92
CA GLN A 283 25.95 12.20 3.73
C GLN A 283 24.70 11.50 4.26
N ILE A 284 24.19 10.53 3.48
CA ILE A 284 23.16 9.59 3.94
C ILE A 284 23.72 8.19 3.83
N LEU A 285 23.80 7.47 4.97
CA LEU A 285 24.06 6.03 4.98
C LEU A 285 22.74 5.28 5.02
N ALA A 286 22.47 4.54 3.95
CA ALA A 286 21.22 3.82 3.72
C ALA A 286 21.45 2.31 3.89
N PHE A 287 20.78 1.71 4.88
CA PHE A 287 20.89 0.30 5.21
C PHE A 287 19.66 -0.49 4.80
N ASP A 288 19.85 -1.72 4.43
CA ASP A 288 18.82 -2.78 4.31
C ASP A 288 19.50 -4.15 4.39
N VAL A 289 18.79 -5.15 4.86
CA VAL A 289 19.28 -6.54 4.92
C VAL A 289 19.49 -7.17 3.53
N SER A 290 18.84 -6.62 2.51
CA SER A 290 18.84 -7.16 1.14
C SER A 290 19.68 -6.31 0.18
N SER A 291 20.80 -6.89 -0.28
CA SER A 291 21.63 -6.27 -1.32
C SER A 291 20.85 -5.97 -2.61
N ARG A 292 19.90 -6.85 -3.00
CA ARG A 292 19.03 -6.66 -4.16
C ARG A 292 18.13 -5.42 -3.99
N ARG A 293 17.58 -5.21 -2.79
CA ARG A 293 16.75 -4.03 -2.51
C ARG A 293 17.58 -2.76 -2.46
N LEU A 294 18.82 -2.83 -1.95
CA LEU A 294 19.76 -1.69 -1.95
C LEU A 294 20.20 -1.28 -3.35
N ALA A 295 20.30 -2.21 -4.29
CA ALA A 295 20.56 -1.88 -5.70
C ALA A 295 19.48 -0.93 -6.25
N VAL A 296 18.21 -1.12 -5.89
CA VAL A 296 17.11 -0.22 -6.27
C VAL A 296 17.27 1.17 -5.63
N VAL A 297 17.79 1.27 -4.40
CA VAL A 297 18.13 2.58 -3.78
C VAL A 297 19.18 3.31 -4.59
N GLN A 298 20.24 2.60 -5.03
CA GLN A 298 21.30 3.19 -5.86
C GLN A 298 20.80 3.63 -7.23
N GLU A 299 20.01 2.78 -7.91
CA GLU A 299 19.39 3.10 -9.20
C GLU A 299 18.51 4.37 -9.08
N ASN A 300 17.68 4.45 -8.04
CA ASN A 300 16.85 5.63 -7.77
C ASN A 300 17.70 6.88 -7.48
N ALA A 301 18.74 6.76 -6.66
CA ALA A 301 19.64 7.87 -6.36
C ALA A 301 20.33 8.39 -7.64
N GLN A 302 20.86 7.47 -8.47
CA GLN A 302 21.49 7.81 -9.74
C GLN A 302 20.51 8.50 -10.68
N ARG A 303 19.30 7.93 -10.87
CA ARG A 303 18.26 8.47 -11.73
C ARG A 303 17.83 9.88 -11.30
N LEU A 304 17.72 10.11 -10.00
CA LEU A 304 17.37 11.42 -9.42
C LEU A 304 18.55 12.41 -9.39
N GLY A 305 19.79 12.00 -9.73
CA GLY A 305 20.97 12.86 -9.69
C GLY A 305 21.51 13.12 -8.29
N ILE A 306 21.24 12.19 -7.35
CA ILE A 306 21.66 12.29 -5.94
C ILE A 306 22.99 11.58 -5.75
N SER A 307 23.96 12.26 -5.13
CA SER A 307 25.33 11.78 -4.93
C SER A 307 25.71 11.49 -3.47
N ILE A 308 24.92 11.95 -2.51
CA ILE A 308 25.26 11.87 -1.07
C ILE A 308 24.79 10.58 -0.40
N ILE A 309 24.05 9.71 -1.10
CA ILE A 309 23.59 8.43 -0.57
C ILE A 309 24.66 7.35 -0.79
N ARG A 310 25.01 6.68 0.30
CA ARG A 310 25.83 5.46 0.29
C ARG A 310 25.04 4.31 0.85
N THR A 311 24.96 3.20 0.13
CA THR A 311 24.23 2.01 0.56
C THR A 311 25.18 1.01 1.22
N GLN A 312 24.71 0.37 2.28
CA GLN A 312 25.46 -0.69 2.98
C GLN A 312 24.50 -1.80 3.42
N VAL A 313 24.82 -3.04 3.09
CA VAL A 313 24.07 -4.19 3.61
C VAL A 313 24.31 -4.29 5.10
N GLY A 314 23.24 -4.36 5.88
CA GLY A 314 23.30 -4.50 7.32
C GLY A 314 21.94 -4.83 7.91
N ASP A 315 21.95 -5.62 8.98
CA ASP A 315 20.76 -5.92 9.76
C ASP A 315 20.64 -4.89 10.89
N ALA A 316 19.64 -4.04 10.84
CA ALA A 316 19.43 -3.00 11.84
C ALA A 316 19.02 -3.53 13.23
N THR A 317 18.76 -4.84 13.37
CA THR A 317 18.61 -5.51 14.69
C THR A 317 19.95 -5.75 15.37
N GLU A 318 21.04 -5.76 14.60
CA GLU A 318 22.41 -5.98 15.08
C GLU A 318 23.17 -4.66 15.25
N ASP A 319 24.35 -4.74 15.88
CA ASP A 319 25.23 -3.58 15.98
C ASP A 319 25.97 -3.36 14.65
N LEU A 320 25.68 -2.23 14.01
CA LEU A 320 26.31 -1.83 12.74
C LEU A 320 27.67 -1.12 12.93
N GLY A 321 28.15 -0.95 14.17
CA GLY A 321 29.42 -0.31 14.49
C GLY A 321 29.47 1.18 14.11
N LEU A 322 28.35 1.89 14.12
CA LEU A 322 28.22 3.25 13.65
C LEU A 322 28.48 4.28 14.76
N SER A 323 29.15 5.38 14.42
CA SER A 323 29.27 6.54 15.31
C SER A 323 27.96 7.32 15.39
N PRO A 324 27.65 7.97 16.55
CA PRO A 324 26.42 8.77 16.66
C PRO A 324 26.36 9.94 15.69
N VAL A 325 25.17 10.19 15.11
CA VAL A 325 24.87 11.26 14.15
C VAL A 325 23.66 12.09 14.59
N PRO A 326 23.48 13.32 14.05
CA PRO A 326 22.38 14.18 14.47
C PRO A 326 21.00 13.69 14.03
N ARG A 327 20.89 12.83 13.00
CA ARG A 327 19.61 12.39 12.42
C ARG A 327 19.62 10.90 12.11
N VAL A 328 18.62 10.18 12.63
CA VAL A 328 18.42 8.75 12.36
C VAL A 328 16.96 8.52 11.99
N LEU A 329 16.75 7.80 10.87
CA LEU A 329 15.44 7.35 10.40
C LEU A 329 15.33 5.84 10.58
N VAL A 330 14.21 5.41 11.14
CA VAL A 330 13.77 4.02 11.19
C VAL A 330 12.41 3.93 10.50
N ASP A 331 12.42 3.66 9.19
CA ASP A 331 11.21 3.26 8.45
C ASP A 331 11.02 1.76 8.62
N ALA A 332 10.44 1.38 9.75
CA ALA A 332 10.50 0.01 10.23
C ALA A 332 9.76 -0.99 9.33
N PRO A 333 10.29 -2.22 9.16
CA PRO A 333 9.52 -3.30 8.56
C PRO A 333 8.24 -3.51 9.36
N CYS A 334 7.07 -3.44 8.70
CA CYS A 334 5.77 -3.44 9.34
C CYS A 334 4.74 -4.27 8.55
N SER A 335 3.56 -4.46 9.13
CA SER A 335 2.47 -5.22 8.49
C SER A 335 1.95 -4.58 7.21
N GLY A 336 2.12 -3.26 7.03
CA GLY A 336 1.69 -2.53 5.85
C GLY A 336 0.17 -2.31 5.77
N LEU A 337 -0.58 -2.53 6.86
CA LEU A 337 -2.05 -2.43 6.86
C LEU A 337 -2.59 -1.01 6.57
N GLY A 338 -1.74 0.01 6.59
CA GLY A 338 -2.09 1.36 6.14
C GLY A 338 -2.19 1.51 4.62
N THR A 339 -1.54 0.61 3.86
CA THR A 339 -1.43 0.69 2.39
C THR A 339 -2.39 -0.23 1.63
N MET A 340 -3.42 -0.78 2.30
CA MET A 340 -4.36 -1.74 1.70
C MET A 340 -5.20 -1.15 0.55
N GLY A 341 -5.25 0.16 0.37
CA GLY A 341 -5.79 0.81 -0.82
C GLY A 341 -5.02 0.45 -2.08
N HIS A 342 -3.67 0.50 -2.00
CA HIS A 342 -2.76 0.15 -3.09
C HIS A 342 -2.40 -1.33 -3.14
N ARG A 343 -2.40 -2.02 -1.99
CA ARG A 343 -2.00 -3.42 -1.81
C ARG A 343 -3.12 -4.23 -1.14
N PRO A 344 -4.22 -4.50 -1.84
CA PRO A 344 -5.38 -5.15 -1.23
C PRO A 344 -5.12 -6.60 -0.80
N ASP A 345 -4.10 -7.26 -1.33
CA ASP A 345 -3.69 -8.61 -0.94
C ASP A 345 -3.14 -8.69 0.50
N ILE A 346 -2.57 -7.62 1.03
CA ILE A 346 -2.02 -7.56 2.40
C ILE A 346 -3.11 -7.94 3.42
N ARG A 347 -4.36 -7.51 3.23
CA ARG A 347 -5.47 -7.80 4.16
C ARG A 347 -5.74 -9.29 4.35
N TRP A 348 -5.37 -10.12 3.36
CA TRP A 348 -5.59 -11.56 3.35
C TRP A 348 -4.38 -12.37 3.77
N ARG A 349 -3.21 -11.76 3.83
CA ARG A 349 -1.91 -12.40 4.07
C ARG A 349 -1.38 -12.20 5.49
N LYS A 350 -1.95 -11.24 6.24
CA LYS A 350 -1.47 -10.92 7.59
C LYS A 350 -2.32 -11.56 8.67
N SER A 351 -1.64 -11.98 9.74
CA SER A 351 -2.24 -12.47 10.97
C SER A 351 -1.76 -11.66 12.18
N ALA A 352 -2.48 -11.74 13.29
CA ALA A 352 -2.09 -11.08 14.54
C ALA A 352 -0.73 -11.59 15.07
N ASP A 353 -0.43 -12.88 14.86
CA ASP A 353 0.81 -13.49 15.35
C ASP A 353 2.03 -13.01 14.52
N GLU A 354 1.90 -12.90 13.20
CA GLU A 354 2.94 -12.30 12.35
C GLU A 354 3.23 -10.85 12.73
N ILE A 355 2.18 -10.07 13.08
CA ILE A 355 2.36 -8.69 13.54
C ILE A 355 3.14 -8.64 14.86
N ARG A 356 2.87 -9.54 15.80
CA ARG A 356 3.65 -9.62 17.06
C ARG A 356 5.13 -9.92 16.83
N GLN A 357 5.45 -10.74 15.82
CA GLN A 357 6.84 -10.97 15.43
C GLN A 357 7.48 -9.69 14.87
N LEU A 358 6.77 -8.93 14.04
CA LEU A 358 7.24 -7.64 13.54
C LEU A 358 7.47 -6.64 14.68
N VAL A 359 6.58 -6.58 15.68
CA VAL A 359 6.75 -5.73 16.88
C VAL A 359 8.08 -6.04 17.61
N ALA A 360 8.45 -7.32 17.75
CA ALA A 360 9.72 -7.69 18.36
C ALA A 360 10.93 -7.17 17.55
N ILE A 361 10.88 -7.30 16.23
CA ILE A 361 11.90 -6.77 15.31
C ILE A 361 11.98 -5.25 15.39
N GLN A 362 10.83 -4.57 15.36
CA GLN A 362 10.74 -3.10 15.45
C GLN A 362 11.36 -2.57 16.74
N LYS A 363 11.11 -3.22 17.87
CA LYS A 363 11.72 -2.87 19.15
C LYS A 363 13.24 -3.05 19.13
N GLN A 364 13.75 -4.13 18.55
CA GLN A 364 15.20 -4.36 18.42
C GLN A 364 15.85 -3.28 17.55
N ILE A 365 15.29 -2.99 16.36
CA ILE A 365 15.78 -1.95 15.46
C ILE A 365 15.80 -0.59 16.17
N LEU A 366 14.68 -0.21 16.81
CA LEU A 366 14.56 1.09 17.47
C LEU A 366 15.53 1.23 18.65
N SER A 367 15.76 0.17 19.43
CA SER A 367 16.76 0.15 20.48
C SER A 367 18.19 0.31 19.95
N ARG A 368 18.53 -0.33 18.84
CA ARG A 368 19.83 -0.14 18.16
C ARG A 368 19.97 1.26 17.62
N ALA A 369 18.94 1.77 16.94
CA ALA A 369 18.91 3.13 16.42
C ALA A 369 19.20 4.19 17.50
N ALA A 370 18.73 3.99 18.73
CA ALA A 370 18.98 4.89 19.86
C ALA A 370 20.48 5.09 20.16
N SER A 371 21.32 4.06 19.97
CA SER A 371 22.78 4.17 20.17
C SER A 371 23.46 5.04 19.11
N TYR A 372 22.87 5.15 17.92
CA TYR A 372 23.41 5.91 16.79
C TYR A 372 22.96 7.39 16.77
N VAL A 373 22.13 7.81 17.72
CA VAL A 373 21.72 9.22 17.82
C VAL A 373 22.69 9.99 18.71
N ALA A 374 23.23 11.09 18.21
CA ALA A 374 24.08 12.01 18.98
C ALA A 374 23.28 12.74 20.07
N PRO A 375 23.89 13.23 21.15
CA PRO A 375 23.22 14.11 22.10
C PRO A 375 22.58 15.32 21.40
N GLY A 376 21.29 15.59 21.69
CA GLY A 376 20.47 16.61 21.02
C GLY A 376 19.99 16.21 19.62
N GLY A 377 20.38 15.05 19.10
CA GLY A 377 19.95 14.52 17.81
C GLY A 377 18.49 14.05 17.80
N LEU A 378 17.96 13.80 16.60
CA LEU A 378 16.61 13.34 16.37
C LEU A 378 16.59 11.90 15.83
N LEU A 379 15.65 11.12 16.35
CA LEU A 379 15.29 9.79 15.89
C LEU A 379 13.84 9.83 15.43
N LEU A 380 13.60 9.49 14.17
CA LEU A 380 12.26 9.35 13.61
C LEU A 380 11.94 7.87 13.40
N TYR A 381 10.88 7.41 14.04
CA TYR A 381 10.27 6.10 13.82
C TYR A 381 9.06 6.24 12.92
N THR A 382 8.96 5.42 11.86
CA THR A 382 7.82 5.44 10.95
C THR A 382 7.37 4.04 10.57
N THR A 383 6.07 3.88 10.31
CA THR A 383 5.47 2.67 9.76
C THR A 383 4.36 3.02 8.77
N CYS A 384 4.15 2.19 7.76
CA CYS A 384 3.00 2.26 6.87
C CYS A 384 1.84 1.36 7.36
N THR A 385 1.64 1.28 8.67
CA THR A 385 0.57 0.49 9.29
C THR A 385 -0.29 1.31 10.24
N LEU A 386 -1.51 0.80 10.48
CA LEU A 386 -2.48 1.40 11.40
C LEU A 386 -2.77 0.45 12.57
N THR A 387 -1.80 -0.30 13.05
CA THR A 387 -1.96 -1.13 14.26
C THR A 387 -1.34 -0.42 15.46
N LYS A 388 -2.07 -0.36 16.58
CA LYS A 388 -1.52 0.18 17.84
C LYS A 388 -0.39 -0.69 18.38
N TRP A 389 -0.36 -1.98 18.02
CA TRP A 389 0.72 -2.88 18.43
C TRP A 389 2.07 -2.46 17.87
N GLU A 390 2.13 -2.08 16.58
CA GLU A 390 3.35 -1.68 15.88
C GLU A 390 3.71 -0.20 16.09
N ASN A 391 2.75 0.61 16.53
CA ASN A 391 2.87 2.06 16.68
C ASN A 391 2.95 2.45 18.15
N ASP A 392 1.79 2.67 18.78
CA ASP A 392 1.66 3.16 20.16
C ASP A 392 2.43 2.31 21.18
N GLU A 393 2.31 0.96 21.13
CA GLU A 393 2.95 0.06 22.08
C GLU A 393 4.47 0.00 21.91
N VAL A 394 4.99 0.10 20.66
CA VAL A 394 6.43 0.17 20.39
C VAL A 394 7.01 1.48 20.91
N VAL A 395 6.33 2.59 20.67
CA VAL A 395 6.77 3.93 21.10
C VAL A 395 6.74 4.06 22.64
N GLN A 396 5.67 3.61 23.29
CA GLN A 396 5.59 3.60 24.76
C GLN A 396 6.68 2.75 25.38
N TRP A 397 6.91 1.56 24.84
CA TRP A 397 8.02 0.70 25.27
C TRP A 397 9.38 1.39 25.08
N PHE A 398 9.61 2.03 23.92
CA PHE A 398 10.87 2.71 23.63
C PHE A 398 11.19 3.82 24.64
N LEU A 399 10.22 4.68 24.94
CA LEU A 399 10.41 5.77 25.90
C LEU A 399 10.61 5.26 27.34
N ALA A 400 10.04 4.11 27.71
CA ALA A 400 10.25 3.48 29.01
C ALA A 400 11.67 2.89 29.14
N GLU A 401 12.17 2.23 28.09
CA GLU A 401 13.50 1.58 28.09
C GLU A 401 14.66 2.58 27.85
N HIS A 402 14.37 3.73 27.23
CA HIS A 402 15.36 4.75 26.88
C HIS A 402 15.05 6.10 27.50
N PRO A 403 15.17 6.27 28.84
CA PRO A 403 14.74 7.48 29.57
C PRO A 403 15.53 8.76 29.23
N HIS A 404 16.62 8.63 28.48
CA HIS A 404 17.36 9.75 27.92
C HIS A 404 16.80 10.28 26.61
N PHE A 405 15.75 9.66 26.07
CA PHE A 405 14.95 10.18 24.97
C PHE A 405 13.67 10.80 25.49
N SER A 406 13.23 11.84 24.81
CA SER A 406 11.92 12.47 25.00
C SER A 406 11.20 12.64 23.68
N GLY A 407 9.86 12.68 23.71
CA GLY A 407 9.09 13.00 22.51
C GLY A 407 9.36 14.44 22.05
N GLN A 408 9.74 14.60 20.79
CA GLN A 408 9.93 15.91 20.16
C GLN A 408 8.65 16.31 19.43
N PRO A 409 7.97 17.38 19.85
CA PRO A 409 6.74 17.81 19.19
C PRO A 409 6.93 18.10 17.70
N PHE A 410 5.97 17.67 16.88
CA PHE A 410 5.84 18.15 15.52
C PHE A 410 5.33 19.61 15.50
N PRO A 411 5.61 20.39 14.45
CA PRO A 411 4.95 21.67 14.23
C PRO A 411 3.42 21.53 14.29
N GLU A 412 2.73 22.57 14.75
CA GLU A 412 1.26 22.52 14.93
C GLU A 412 0.52 22.26 13.62
N GLU A 413 1.02 22.83 12.52
CA GLU A 413 0.47 22.65 11.18
C GLU A 413 0.76 21.27 10.56
N PHE A 414 1.59 20.43 11.20
CA PHE A 414 1.93 19.12 10.67
C PHE A 414 0.74 18.18 10.78
N PRO A 415 0.32 17.52 9.66
CA PRO A 415 -0.90 16.74 9.64
C PRO A 415 -0.84 15.52 10.57
N GLY A 416 -1.98 15.15 11.11
CA GLY A 416 -2.14 13.94 11.93
C GLY A 416 -3.40 13.95 12.79
N GLY A 417 -3.79 12.76 13.23
CA GLY A 417 -4.90 12.54 14.14
C GLY A 417 -4.56 12.86 15.60
N PRO A 418 -5.52 12.65 16.51
CA PRO A 418 -5.31 12.82 17.95
C PRO A 418 -4.21 11.88 18.45
N GLY A 419 -3.41 12.36 19.39
CA GLY A 419 -2.28 11.64 19.97
C GLY A 419 -1.37 12.57 20.74
N GLN A 420 -0.21 12.09 21.11
CA GLN A 420 0.80 12.92 21.75
C GLN A 420 1.39 13.94 20.74
N PRO A 421 1.91 15.09 21.17
CA PRO A 421 2.46 16.08 20.25
C PRO A 421 3.60 15.58 19.37
N TRP A 422 4.28 14.52 19.77
CA TRP A 422 5.39 13.88 19.05
C TRP A 422 4.99 12.66 18.23
N GLU A 423 3.68 12.37 18.15
CA GLU A 423 3.11 11.28 17.36
C GLU A 423 2.14 11.82 16.31
N ARG A 424 2.13 11.21 15.15
CA ARG A 424 1.17 11.51 14.08
C ARG A 424 0.69 10.21 13.45
N THR A 425 -0.63 10.00 13.47
CA THR A 425 -1.30 8.95 12.72
C THR A 425 -2.08 9.56 11.58
N LEU A 426 -1.79 9.16 10.34
CA LEU A 426 -2.51 9.57 9.15
C LEU A 426 -3.51 8.48 8.76
N PHE A 427 -4.78 8.86 8.64
CA PHE A 427 -5.86 7.95 8.26
C PHE A 427 -6.37 8.29 6.86
N PRO A 428 -6.53 7.30 5.94
CA PRO A 428 -7.00 7.54 4.58
C PRO A 428 -8.32 8.33 4.48
N HIS A 429 -9.28 8.04 5.34
CA HIS A 429 -10.60 8.71 5.34
C HIS A 429 -10.60 10.13 5.89
N ARG A 430 -9.57 10.51 6.66
CA ARG A 430 -9.43 11.86 7.25
C ARG A 430 -8.43 12.73 6.53
N HIS A 431 -7.30 12.12 6.15
CA HIS A 431 -6.14 12.87 5.63
C HIS A 431 -5.96 12.70 4.12
N PHE A 432 -6.68 11.75 3.50
CA PHE A 432 -6.65 11.50 2.05
C PHE A 432 -5.28 11.11 1.50
N VAL A 433 -4.50 10.44 2.32
CA VAL A 433 -3.21 9.82 2.04
C VAL A 433 -3.23 8.37 2.54
N ASP A 434 -2.19 7.59 2.26
CA ASP A 434 -2.10 6.24 2.85
C ASP A 434 -2.06 6.28 4.38
N GLY A 435 -2.49 5.17 4.99
CA GLY A 435 -2.37 5.00 6.43
C GLY A 435 -0.90 4.95 6.85
N PHE A 436 -0.49 5.88 7.70
CA PHE A 436 0.91 6.06 8.09
C PHE A 436 1.03 6.51 9.54
N TYR A 437 2.13 6.14 10.19
CA TYR A 437 2.44 6.56 11.54
C TYR A 437 3.86 7.11 11.63
N MET A 438 4.03 8.12 12.45
CA MET A 438 5.32 8.75 12.74
C MET A 438 5.43 9.07 14.23
N ALA A 439 6.61 8.81 14.82
CA ALA A 439 6.96 9.29 16.15
C ALA A 439 8.38 9.88 16.13
N LEU A 440 8.52 11.10 16.63
CA LEU A 440 9.78 11.84 16.65
C LEU A 440 10.33 11.96 18.07
N PHE A 441 11.57 11.59 18.26
CA PHE A 441 12.26 11.61 19.54
C PHE A 441 13.53 12.47 19.50
N ARG A 442 13.84 13.10 20.62
CA ARG A 442 15.10 13.82 20.86
C ARG A 442 15.88 13.11 21.97
N LYS A 443 17.19 12.91 21.73
CA LYS A 443 18.11 12.36 22.73
C LYS A 443 18.68 13.44 23.65
#